data_eafbfd2cde57b11fb7078d1109ea08b1
#
_entry.id   eafbfd2cde57b11fb7078d1109ea08b1
#
_cell.length_a   1.000
_cell.length_b   1.000
_cell.length_c   1.000
_cell.angle_alpha   90.00
_cell.angle_beta   90.00
_cell.angle_gamma   90.00
#
_symmetry.space_group_name_H-M   'P 1'
#
loop_
_entity.id
_entity.type
_entity.pdbx_description
1 polymer ?
#
loop_
_entity_poly.entity_id
_entity_poly.type
_entity_poly.pdbx_seq_one_letter_code
_entity_poly.pdbx_strand_id
1 'polypeptide(L)'
;PYYNPINFVENSDTTTGSKTLEKYTLEGAMAYSLTDRLTFAGKVSYQSADYAKRKDPRAYNQWMDLDASLGAKYSLPRGKAAFGVSLRYTKTIETVLEKLFGTIDRQYYYLIDYGASFGKVEVVEGDNGFVSVSSERPMFNQFFGGSAQAEFSVGGVNTFIDLGAAYRSGYFGKKGSGTVKFCDYDGMRYDLGVRVTFKTGKFYNRIDGNWKIMTSLNKENSYRVSTKPGQSSEIQYFGSQEVGDKTVGRIKARYSIERQADGHKGIFSPVPWALSVGYERFGVNQTATSYPFYRKQRIARNTVNLTGVKNFPMGNNFLSITLGGDYSFAGDDLKNEDGQYSSATGNPRTNDTYLNRNFEYFHASSAGGTASVRFTLVKETGRRHYSVFMDLADSYHRLTSDPEYLTGNYRNTIIFTIGCNF
;
A
#
# COMPACT_ATOMS: atom_id res chain seq x y z
N PRO A 1 -4.50 -4.24 -2.29
CA PRO A 1 -5.98 -4.32 -2.51
C PRO A 1 -6.77 -4.04 -1.23
N TYR A 2 -6.30 -4.43 -0.02
CA TYR A 2 -7.08 -4.21 1.22
C TYR A 2 -7.26 -2.75 1.62
N TYR A 3 -6.37 -1.86 1.23
CA TYR A 3 -6.51 -0.42 1.48
C TYR A 3 -7.50 0.26 0.53
N ASN A 4 -7.85 -0.39 -0.59
CA ASN A 4 -8.88 0.11 -1.47
C ASN A 4 -10.26 -0.20 -0.88
N PRO A 5 -11.20 0.75 -0.93
CA PRO A 5 -12.58 0.51 -0.49
C PRO A 5 -13.25 -0.59 -1.31
N ILE A 6 -13.00 -0.57 -2.59
CA ILE A 6 -13.57 -1.44 -3.62
C ILE A 6 -12.40 -2.05 -4.39
N ASN A 7 -12.56 -3.30 -4.84
CA ASN A 7 -11.64 -3.91 -5.80
C ASN A 7 -12.42 -4.31 -7.07
N PHE A 8 -11.71 -4.30 -8.17
CA PHE A 8 -12.20 -4.83 -9.43
C PHE A 8 -11.45 -6.11 -9.74
N VAL A 9 -12.16 -7.23 -9.74
CA VAL A 9 -11.55 -8.56 -9.79
C VAL A 9 -12.05 -9.32 -11.02
N GLU A 10 -11.10 -9.74 -11.87
CA GLU A 10 -11.36 -10.66 -12.95
C GLU A 10 -11.74 -12.06 -12.37
N ASN A 11 -12.89 -12.57 -12.73
CA ASN A 11 -13.39 -13.88 -12.28
C ASN A 11 -13.04 -14.97 -13.28
N SER A 12 -11.80 -15.10 -13.69
CA SER A 12 -11.36 -16.09 -14.66
C SER A 12 -9.99 -16.66 -14.31
N ASP A 13 -9.98 -17.94 -13.93
CA ASP A 13 -8.75 -18.69 -13.66
C ASP A 13 -7.99 -19.12 -14.92
N THR A 14 -8.65 -19.04 -16.07
CA THR A 14 -8.12 -19.57 -17.34
C THR A 14 -7.31 -18.55 -18.13
N THR A 15 -7.22 -17.32 -17.66
CA THR A 15 -6.61 -16.19 -18.37
C THR A 15 -5.32 -15.70 -17.73
N THR A 16 -4.55 -16.59 -17.14
CA THR A 16 -3.20 -16.29 -16.70
C THR A 16 -2.35 -15.85 -17.90
N GLY A 17 -1.59 -14.77 -17.74
CA GLY A 17 -0.70 -14.25 -18.79
C GLY A 17 0.48 -13.53 -18.16
N SER A 18 1.52 -13.27 -18.96
CA SER A 18 2.62 -12.45 -18.50
C SER A 18 2.15 -11.04 -18.20
N LYS A 19 2.68 -10.47 -17.13
CA LYS A 19 2.32 -9.15 -16.62
C LYS A 19 3.56 -8.30 -16.58
N THR A 20 3.43 -7.05 -16.98
CA THR A 20 4.49 -6.04 -16.93
C THR A 20 4.03 -4.91 -16.04
N LEU A 21 4.90 -4.44 -15.16
CA LEU A 21 4.68 -3.27 -14.32
C LEU A 21 5.88 -2.34 -14.48
N GLU A 22 5.61 -1.11 -14.90
CA GLU A 22 6.59 -0.02 -14.94
C GLU A 22 6.18 1.02 -13.91
N LYS A 23 7.14 1.48 -13.09
CA LYS A 23 6.87 2.44 -12.02
C LYS A 23 7.96 3.50 -11.95
N TYR A 24 7.53 4.74 -11.91
CA TYR A 24 8.38 5.92 -11.76
C TYR A 24 8.04 6.64 -10.46
N THR A 25 9.05 7.11 -9.75
CA THR A 25 8.88 7.87 -8.51
C THR A 25 9.76 9.11 -8.55
N LEU A 26 9.17 10.26 -8.29
CA LEU A 26 9.86 11.53 -8.12
C LEU A 26 9.52 12.08 -6.73
N GLU A 27 10.54 12.42 -5.96
CA GLU A 27 10.39 13.00 -4.63
C GLU A 27 11.27 14.23 -4.47
N GLY A 28 10.72 15.28 -3.88
CA GLY A 28 11.44 16.49 -3.52
C GLY A 28 10.99 17.00 -2.16
N ALA A 29 11.94 17.48 -1.37
CA ALA A 29 11.68 18.11 -0.08
C ALA A 29 12.60 19.30 0.14
N MET A 30 12.08 20.31 0.84
CA MET A 30 12.82 21.50 1.20
C MET A 30 12.45 21.91 2.63
N ALA A 31 13.44 22.40 3.39
CA ALA A 31 13.24 23.01 4.70
C ALA A 31 13.95 24.35 4.74
N TYR A 32 13.29 25.33 5.35
CA TYR A 32 13.80 26.69 5.52
C TYR A 32 13.63 27.13 6.98
N SER A 33 14.74 27.48 7.63
CA SER A 33 14.73 28.04 8.99
C SER A 33 14.56 29.56 8.92
N LEU A 34 13.38 30.03 9.29
CA LEU A 34 13.08 31.47 9.36
C LEU A 34 13.80 32.11 10.52
N THR A 35 13.92 31.38 11.63
CA THR A 35 14.70 31.79 12.82
C THR A 35 15.40 30.56 13.39
N ASP A 36 16.24 30.69 14.41
CA ASP A 36 16.88 29.57 15.12
C ASP A 36 15.88 28.61 15.76
N ARG A 37 14.62 29.03 15.87
CA ARG A 37 13.58 28.26 16.53
C ARG A 37 12.46 27.81 15.60
N LEU A 38 12.21 28.51 14.51
CA LEU A 38 11.09 28.27 13.60
C LEU A 38 11.59 27.84 12.24
N THR A 39 11.21 26.62 11.85
CA THR A 39 11.53 26.02 10.54
C THR A 39 10.23 25.64 9.83
N PHE A 40 10.12 26.00 8.56
CA PHE A 40 9.09 25.54 7.65
C PHE A 40 9.66 24.46 6.74
N ALA A 41 8.84 23.47 6.38
CA ALA A 41 9.23 22.43 5.45
C ALA A 41 8.09 22.07 4.51
N GLY A 42 8.46 21.66 3.30
CA GLY A 42 7.54 21.14 2.31
C GLY A 42 8.12 19.90 1.66
N LYS A 43 7.25 18.95 1.34
CA LYS A 43 7.59 17.71 0.63
C LYS A 43 6.54 17.42 -0.41
N VAL A 44 6.97 16.98 -1.59
CA VAL A 44 6.10 16.43 -2.65
C VAL A 44 6.69 15.11 -3.10
N SER A 45 5.84 14.09 -3.22
CA SER A 45 6.17 12.81 -3.82
C SER A 45 5.13 12.50 -4.88
N TYR A 46 5.59 12.16 -6.06
CA TYR A 46 4.77 11.77 -7.20
C TYR A 46 5.19 10.38 -7.68
N GLN A 47 4.22 9.50 -7.87
CA GLN A 47 4.44 8.18 -8.44
C GLN A 47 3.49 7.98 -9.62
N SER A 48 4.01 7.37 -10.67
CA SER A 48 3.23 6.90 -11.81
C SER A 48 3.60 5.47 -12.10
N ALA A 49 2.62 4.64 -12.45
CA ALA A 49 2.85 3.27 -12.83
C ALA A 49 1.86 2.81 -13.90
N ASP A 50 2.37 1.98 -14.81
CA ASP A 50 1.60 1.29 -15.83
C ASP A 50 1.67 -0.21 -15.61
N TYR A 51 0.52 -0.86 -15.56
CA TYR A 51 0.38 -2.30 -15.45
C TYR A 51 -0.29 -2.85 -16.71
N ALA A 52 0.35 -3.81 -17.35
CA ALA A 52 -0.16 -4.45 -18.56
C ALA A 52 -0.15 -5.97 -18.44
N LYS A 53 -1.25 -6.60 -18.89
CA LYS A 53 -1.42 -8.06 -19.04
C LYS A 53 -1.48 -8.40 -20.53
N ARG A 54 -0.72 -9.39 -20.98
CA ARG A 54 -0.59 -9.72 -22.41
C ARG A 54 -1.63 -10.70 -22.96
N LYS A 55 -2.40 -11.38 -22.08
CA LYS A 55 -3.42 -12.36 -22.49
C LYS A 55 -4.82 -11.82 -22.25
N ASP A 56 -5.76 -12.08 -23.17
CA ASP A 56 -7.15 -11.63 -23.08
C ASP A 56 -7.88 -12.23 -21.86
N PRO A 57 -8.73 -11.47 -21.17
CA PRO A 57 -8.87 -10.02 -21.35
C PRO A 57 -7.59 -9.29 -20.93
N ARG A 58 -7.17 -8.31 -21.76
CA ARG A 58 -5.93 -7.56 -21.51
C ARG A 58 -6.22 -6.36 -20.64
N ALA A 59 -5.76 -6.43 -19.38
CA ALA A 59 -5.76 -5.28 -18.50
C ALA A 59 -4.62 -4.33 -18.87
N TYR A 60 -4.92 -3.04 -18.91
CA TYR A 60 -3.95 -1.95 -18.99
C TYR A 60 -4.34 -0.88 -17.97
N ASN A 61 -3.78 -0.97 -16.78
CA ASN A 61 -4.08 -0.06 -15.70
C ASN A 61 -3.02 1.02 -15.60
N GLN A 62 -3.48 2.26 -15.53
CA GLN A 62 -2.63 3.41 -15.23
C GLN A 62 -2.88 3.87 -13.80
N TRP A 63 -1.83 4.04 -13.05
CA TRP A 63 -1.90 4.46 -11.67
C TRP A 63 -1.04 5.70 -11.41
N MET A 64 -1.58 6.64 -10.66
CA MET A 64 -0.92 7.86 -10.23
C MET A 64 -1.15 8.09 -8.75
N ASP A 65 -0.10 8.44 -8.02
CA ASP A 65 -0.15 8.82 -6.61
C ASP A 65 0.63 10.12 -6.40
N LEU A 66 -0.04 11.11 -5.84
CA LEU A 66 0.53 12.40 -5.44
C LEU A 66 0.39 12.56 -3.94
N ASP A 67 1.49 12.79 -3.25
CA ASP A 67 1.53 13.11 -1.82
C ASP A 67 2.25 14.45 -1.63
N ALA A 68 1.56 15.42 -1.05
CA ALA A 68 2.10 16.74 -0.76
C ALA A 68 1.89 17.08 0.71
N SER A 69 2.92 17.59 1.37
CA SER A 69 2.86 18.03 2.76
C SER A 69 3.58 19.34 2.99
N LEU A 70 3.03 20.14 3.89
CA LEU A 70 3.61 21.38 4.39
C LEU A 70 3.61 21.33 5.92
N GLY A 71 4.68 21.76 6.55
CA GLY A 71 4.78 21.71 8.00
C GLY A 71 5.60 22.87 8.58
N ALA A 72 5.41 23.08 9.87
CA ALA A 72 6.17 24.03 10.67
C ALA A 72 6.65 23.32 11.95
N LYS A 73 7.92 23.58 12.32
CA LYS A 73 8.55 23.07 13.54
C LYS A 73 9.01 24.28 14.39
N TYR A 74 8.66 24.23 15.67
CA TYR A 74 9.14 25.18 16.67
C TYR A 74 10.01 24.47 17.71
N SER A 75 11.25 24.91 17.86
CA SER A 75 12.22 24.36 18.82
C SER A 75 12.26 25.21 20.09
N LEU A 76 12.12 24.57 21.26
CA LEU A 76 12.22 25.26 22.54
C LEU A 76 13.66 25.67 22.83
N PRO A 77 13.85 26.70 23.70
CA PRO A 77 15.18 27.10 24.17
C PRO A 77 15.94 25.90 24.74
N ARG A 78 17.27 25.89 24.51
CA ARG A 78 18.20 24.81 24.92
C ARG A 78 18.03 23.48 24.17
N GLY A 79 17.21 23.43 23.09
CA GLY A 79 17.09 22.25 22.23
C GLY A 79 16.55 20.96 22.87
N LYS A 80 15.92 21.04 24.06
CA LYS A 80 15.44 19.87 24.80
C LYS A 80 14.11 19.33 24.27
N ALA A 81 13.35 20.17 23.59
CA ALA A 81 12.09 19.76 22.96
C ALA A 81 11.78 20.60 21.72
N ALA A 82 11.03 20.03 20.80
CA ALA A 82 10.45 20.71 19.65
C ALA A 82 9.04 20.18 19.38
N PHE A 83 8.19 21.05 18.84
CA PHE A 83 6.83 20.72 18.43
C PHE A 83 6.67 21.03 16.95
N GLY A 84 5.92 20.21 16.26
CA GLY A 84 5.63 20.38 14.84
C GLY A 84 4.17 20.19 14.55
N VAL A 85 3.73 20.83 13.48
CA VAL A 85 2.43 20.57 12.87
C VAL A 85 2.61 20.41 11.37
N SER A 86 1.84 19.55 10.74
CA SER A 86 1.85 19.42 9.29
C SER A 86 0.46 19.28 8.72
N LEU A 87 0.27 19.77 7.50
CA LEU A 87 -0.86 19.50 6.64
C LEU A 87 -0.42 18.57 5.55
N ARG A 88 -1.29 17.63 5.16
CA ARG A 88 -1.01 16.65 4.13
C ARG A 88 -2.19 16.47 3.21
N TYR A 89 -1.92 16.44 1.92
CA TYR A 89 -2.85 16.07 0.87
C TYR A 89 -2.28 14.90 0.10
N THR A 90 -3.08 13.83 -0.05
CA THR A 90 -2.75 12.68 -0.88
C THR A 90 -3.85 12.47 -1.92
N LYS A 91 -3.47 12.24 -3.17
CA LYS A 91 -4.41 11.94 -4.27
C LYS A 91 -3.90 10.72 -5.02
N THR A 92 -4.77 9.71 -5.16
CA THR A 92 -4.48 8.51 -5.93
C THR A 92 -5.55 8.32 -7.00
N ILE A 93 -5.15 8.06 -8.23
CA ILE A 93 -6.04 7.69 -9.33
C ILE A 93 -5.51 6.40 -9.93
N GLU A 94 -6.36 5.40 -10.02
CA GLU A 94 -6.12 4.18 -10.79
C GLU A 94 -7.18 4.10 -11.88
N THR A 95 -6.76 4.12 -13.14
CA THR A 95 -7.66 3.93 -14.29
C THR A 95 -7.54 2.48 -14.74
N VAL A 96 -8.64 1.74 -14.62
CA VAL A 96 -8.72 0.36 -15.07
C VAL A 96 -9.22 0.34 -16.50
N LEU A 97 -8.41 -0.19 -17.41
CA LEU A 97 -8.74 -0.39 -18.82
C LEU A 97 -8.63 -1.89 -19.12
N GLU A 98 -9.67 -2.44 -19.73
CA GLU A 98 -9.70 -3.85 -20.16
C GLU A 98 -10.11 -3.94 -21.62
N LYS A 99 -9.43 -4.76 -22.39
CA LYS A 99 -9.64 -4.91 -23.83
C LYS A 99 -9.61 -6.39 -24.24
N LEU A 100 -10.54 -6.76 -25.08
CA LEU A 100 -10.56 -8.04 -25.76
C LEU A 100 -10.03 -7.84 -27.19
N PHE A 101 -9.09 -8.66 -27.62
CA PHE A 101 -8.51 -8.61 -28.96
C PHE A 101 -8.86 -9.83 -29.81
N GLY A 102 -9.42 -10.88 -29.18
CA GLY A 102 -9.85 -12.08 -29.88
C GLY A 102 -11.31 -12.01 -30.31
N THR A 103 -11.64 -12.64 -31.44
CA THR A 103 -13.01 -12.80 -31.98
C THR A 103 -13.75 -13.99 -31.35
N ILE A 104 -13.51 -14.29 -30.08
CA ILE A 104 -14.09 -15.44 -29.42
C ILE A 104 -15.39 -15.01 -28.75
N ASP A 105 -16.49 -15.69 -29.05
CA ASP A 105 -17.80 -15.58 -28.37
C ASP A 105 -17.71 -16.09 -26.91
N ARG A 106 -16.84 -15.49 -26.12
CA ARG A 106 -16.64 -15.84 -24.74
C ARG A 106 -17.05 -14.69 -23.86
N GLN A 107 -17.85 -14.98 -22.84
CA GLN A 107 -18.22 -14.07 -21.77
C GLN A 107 -17.14 -14.07 -20.70
N TYR A 108 -16.75 -12.89 -20.25
CA TYR A 108 -15.87 -12.69 -19.12
C TYR A 108 -16.64 -12.02 -17.99
N TYR A 109 -16.39 -12.46 -16.76
CA TYR A 109 -17.09 -11.98 -15.59
C TYR A 109 -16.10 -11.20 -14.71
N TYR A 110 -16.55 -10.06 -14.21
CA TYR A 110 -15.80 -9.23 -13.27
C TYR A 110 -16.65 -9.00 -12.02
N LEU A 111 -16.00 -9.05 -10.87
CA LEU A 111 -16.60 -8.69 -9.60
C LEU A 111 -16.16 -7.28 -9.21
N ILE A 112 -17.12 -6.38 -9.04
CA ILE A 112 -16.93 -5.16 -8.27
C ILE A 112 -17.07 -5.58 -6.80
N ASP A 113 -15.92 -5.84 -6.17
CA ASP A 113 -15.82 -6.37 -4.81
C ASP A 113 -15.98 -5.23 -3.80
N TYR A 114 -17.08 -5.23 -3.08
CA TYR A 114 -17.35 -4.27 -2.00
C TYR A 114 -16.67 -4.66 -0.69
N GLY A 115 -16.16 -5.88 -0.63
CA GLY A 115 -15.45 -6.51 0.48
C GLY A 115 -15.69 -8.01 0.51
N ALA A 116 -14.73 -8.78 1.01
CA ALA A 116 -14.83 -10.24 1.21
C ALA A 116 -15.25 -11.02 -0.04
N SER A 117 -14.83 -10.59 -1.22
CA SER A 117 -15.21 -11.18 -2.52
C SER A 117 -16.73 -11.21 -2.73
N PHE A 118 -17.40 -10.18 -2.29
CA PHE A 118 -18.85 -10.04 -2.35
C PHE A 118 -19.22 -8.67 -2.92
N GLY A 119 -20.16 -8.62 -3.90
CA GLY A 119 -20.51 -7.36 -4.52
C GLY A 119 -21.33 -7.53 -5.80
N LYS A 120 -21.02 -6.75 -6.83
CA LYS A 120 -21.74 -6.71 -8.11
C LYS A 120 -20.93 -7.42 -9.19
N VAL A 121 -21.57 -8.33 -9.91
CA VAL A 121 -20.96 -9.01 -11.08
C VAL A 121 -21.33 -8.25 -12.35
N GLU A 122 -20.32 -7.93 -13.13
CA GLU A 122 -20.44 -7.33 -14.46
C GLU A 122 -19.97 -8.35 -15.52
N VAL A 123 -20.63 -8.36 -16.66
CA VAL A 123 -20.35 -9.27 -17.79
C VAL A 123 -19.73 -8.48 -18.91
N VAL A 124 -18.70 -9.02 -19.52
CA VAL A 124 -18.01 -8.46 -20.68
C VAL A 124 -18.14 -9.41 -21.85
N GLU A 125 -18.75 -8.96 -22.93
CA GLU A 125 -18.96 -9.71 -24.15
C GLU A 125 -18.35 -9.01 -25.36
N GLY A 126 -17.64 -9.76 -26.20
CA GLY A 126 -17.13 -9.32 -27.50
C GLY A 126 -16.30 -8.05 -27.48
N ASP A 127 -16.35 -7.28 -28.56
CA ASP A 127 -15.63 -6.02 -28.73
C ASP A 127 -16.13 -4.86 -27.83
N ASN A 128 -17.30 -5.03 -27.20
CA ASN A 128 -17.89 -4.10 -26.26
C ASN A 128 -17.39 -4.32 -24.84
N GLY A 129 -16.09 -4.58 -24.69
CA GLY A 129 -15.48 -4.75 -23.37
C GLY A 129 -16.02 -3.77 -22.34
N PHE A 130 -16.24 -4.25 -21.12
CA PHE A 130 -16.76 -3.51 -19.97
C PHE A 130 -16.02 -2.19 -19.75
N VAL A 131 -14.76 -2.12 -20.13
CA VAL A 131 -13.92 -0.92 -20.06
C VAL A 131 -13.22 -0.73 -21.39
N SER A 132 -13.89 -0.07 -22.32
CA SER A 132 -13.23 0.48 -23.51
C SER A 132 -12.52 1.79 -23.16
N VAL A 133 -11.64 2.26 -24.04
CA VAL A 133 -10.99 3.58 -23.89
C VAL A 133 -12.00 4.70 -23.73
N SER A 134 -13.20 4.55 -24.31
CA SER A 134 -14.33 5.48 -24.18
C SER A 134 -15.10 5.35 -22.85
N SER A 135 -14.89 4.29 -22.08
CA SER A 135 -15.57 4.02 -20.81
C SER A 135 -14.60 3.85 -19.63
N GLU A 136 -13.54 4.65 -19.61
CA GLU A 136 -12.60 4.69 -18.47
C GLU A 136 -13.32 4.72 -17.12
N ARG A 137 -12.89 3.85 -16.21
CA ARG A 137 -13.43 3.75 -14.85
C ARG A 137 -12.35 4.04 -13.83
N PRO A 138 -12.08 5.33 -13.56
CA PRO A 138 -11.10 5.70 -12.56
C PRO A 138 -11.58 5.30 -11.17
N MET A 139 -10.69 4.72 -10.39
CA MET A 139 -10.78 4.65 -8.94
C MET A 139 -10.03 5.86 -8.39
N PHE A 140 -10.76 6.83 -7.90
CA PHE A 140 -10.22 8.08 -7.37
C PHE A 140 -10.23 8.07 -5.86
N ASN A 141 -9.10 8.34 -5.22
CA ASN A 141 -8.98 8.54 -3.78
C ASN A 141 -8.30 9.86 -3.50
N GLN A 142 -8.77 10.55 -2.48
CA GLN A 142 -8.07 11.68 -1.89
C GLN A 142 -8.12 11.61 -0.36
N PHE A 143 -7.04 12.10 0.26
CA PHE A 143 -6.93 12.24 1.70
C PHE A 143 -6.52 13.68 2.00
N PHE A 144 -7.21 14.31 2.91
CA PHE A 144 -6.86 15.61 3.44
C PHE A 144 -6.78 15.54 4.96
N GLY A 145 -5.66 15.94 5.51
CA GLY A 145 -5.45 15.84 6.95
C GLY A 145 -4.21 16.55 7.42
N GLY A 146 -3.79 16.23 8.62
CA GLY A 146 -2.59 16.77 9.21
C GLY A 146 -2.07 15.93 10.34
N SER A 147 -0.94 16.33 10.91
CA SER A 147 -0.37 15.72 12.10
C SER A 147 0.19 16.73 13.08
N ALA A 148 0.23 16.34 14.34
CA ALA A 148 0.94 17.02 15.41
C ALA A 148 2.14 16.17 15.83
N GLN A 149 3.28 16.79 16.01
CA GLN A 149 4.56 16.14 16.28
C GLN A 149 5.21 16.73 17.53
N ALA A 150 5.88 15.86 18.29
CA ALA A 150 6.68 16.25 19.43
C ALA A 150 8.01 15.50 19.41
N GLU A 151 9.08 16.21 19.69
CA GLU A 151 10.43 15.67 19.86
C GLU A 151 10.98 16.18 21.19
N PHE A 152 11.55 15.29 22.00
CA PHE A 152 12.18 15.68 23.27
C PHE A 152 13.35 14.76 23.62
N SER A 153 14.32 15.34 24.33
CA SER A 153 15.53 14.68 24.78
C SER A 153 15.67 14.78 26.29
N VAL A 154 15.71 13.61 26.96
CA VAL A 154 15.85 13.51 28.42
C VAL A 154 16.89 12.42 28.74
N GLY A 155 17.94 12.74 29.50
CA GLY A 155 18.92 11.75 29.97
C GLY A 155 19.64 10.99 28.85
N GLY A 156 19.82 11.61 27.67
CA GLY A 156 20.45 10.95 26.51
C GLY A 156 19.49 10.06 25.70
N VAL A 157 18.21 10.03 26.06
CA VAL A 157 17.14 9.39 25.30
C VAL A 157 16.42 10.43 24.47
N ASN A 158 16.36 10.25 23.16
CA ASN A 158 15.58 11.10 22.24
C ASN A 158 14.30 10.38 21.87
N THR A 159 13.17 11.06 22.04
CA THR A 159 11.84 10.53 21.70
C THR A 159 11.17 11.44 20.71
N PHE A 160 10.62 10.85 19.65
CA PHE A 160 9.79 11.52 18.64
C PHE A 160 8.43 10.83 18.59
N ILE A 161 7.36 11.62 18.60
CA ILE A 161 5.97 11.17 18.48
C ILE A 161 5.31 11.95 17.36
N ASP A 162 4.55 11.25 16.52
CA ASP A 162 3.74 11.81 15.42
C ASP A 162 2.32 11.26 15.50
N LEU A 163 1.33 12.14 15.57
CA LEU A 163 -0.10 11.83 15.64
C LEU A 163 -0.79 12.47 14.44
N GLY A 164 -1.30 11.65 13.54
CA GLY A 164 -1.94 12.09 12.32
C GLY A 164 -3.39 11.65 12.20
N ALA A 165 -4.20 12.49 11.55
CA ALA A 165 -5.55 12.16 11.13
C ALA A 165 -5.81 12.74 9.74
N ALA A 166 -6.54 11.99 8.89
CA ALA A 166 -6.95 12.45 7.57
C ALA A 166 -8.32 11.91 7.21
N TYR A 167 -9.15 12.78 6.63
CA TYR A 167 -10.41 12.41 5.99
C TYR A 167 -10.11 11.85 4.59
N ARG A 168 -10.76 10.74 4.25
CA ARG A 168 -10.73 10.10 2.96
C ARG A 168 -12.04 10.33 2.23
N SER A 169 -11.98 10.66 0.95
CA SER A 169 -13.12 10.61 0.05
C SER A 169 -12.69 10.12 -1.33
N GLY A 170 -13.64 9.53 -2.06
CA GLY A 170 -13.34 9.05 -3.40
C GLY A 170 -14.55 8.44 -4.09
N TYR A 171 -14.29 7.90 -5.29
CA TYR A 171 -15.32 7.27 -6.10
C TYR A 171 -14.72 6.28 -7.09
N PHE A 172 -15.56 5.37 -7.59
CA PHE A 172 -15.26 4.45 -8.69
C PHE A 172 -16.21 4.72 -9.87
N GLY A 173 -15.61 4.86 -11.07
CA GLY A 173 -16.31 5.22 -12.28
C GLY A 173 -16.31 6.74 -12.52
N LYS A 174 -16.97 7.20 -13.56
CA LYS A 174 -16.97 8.61 -13.98
C LYS A 174 -18.38 9.05 -14.39
N LYS A 175 -18.85 10.19 -13.91
CA LYS A 175 -20.07 10.82 -14.45
C LYS A 175 -19.75 11.42 -15.81
N GLY A 176 -20.56 11.08 -16.83
CA GLY A 176 -20.43 11.64 -18.16
C GLY A 176 -21.40 10.99 -19.15
N SER A 177 -21.37 11.43 -20.40
CA SER A 177 -22.14 10.79 -21.47
C SER A 177 -21.59 9.38 -21.71
N GLY A 178 -22.45 8.37 -21.56
CA GLY A 178 -22.08 6.95 -21.73
C GLY A 178 -21.22 6.35 -20.62
N THR A 179 -20.95 7.08 -19.51
CA THR A 179 -20.14 6.58 -18.39
C THR A 179 -20.89 6.68 -17.07
N VAL A 180 -20.68 5.72 -16.17
CA VAL A 180 -21.38 5.62 -14.89
C VAL A 180 -20.39 5.79 -13.73
N LYS A 181 -20.76 6.61 -12.75
CA LYS A 181 -20.13 6.59 -11.43
C LYS A 181 -20.84 5.53 -10.57
N PHE A 182 -20.17 4.40 -10.35
CA PHE A 182 -20.77 3.23 -9.66
C PHE A 182 -20.87 3.44 -8.17
N CYS A 183 -19.80 3.88 -7.56
CA CYS A 183 -19.70 3.98 -6.11
C CYS A 183 -19.05 5.29 -5.69
N ASP A 184 -19.48 5.77 -4.54
CA ASP A 184 -18.77 6.75 -3.73
C ASP A 184 -18.29 6.10 -2.44
N TYR A 185 -17.22 6.60 -1.86
CA TYR A 185 -16.74 6.16 -0.57
C TYR A 185 -16.09 7.28 0.22
N ASP A 186 -16.21 7.19 1.53
CA ASP A 186 -15.60 8.08 2.50
C ASP A 186 -15.03 7.29 3.68
N GLY A 187 -14.25 7.95 4.52
CA GLY A 187 -13.65 7.32 5.69
C GLY A 187 -12.61 8.19 6.39
N MET A 188 -11.95 7.60 7.37
CA MET A 188 -10.92 8.25 8.15
C MET A 188 -9.64 7.42 8.15
N ARG A 189 -8.50 8.09 8.24
CA ARG A 189 -7.19 7.50 8.50
C ARG A 189 -6.62 8.13 9.75
N TYR A 190 -6.12 7.28 10.65
CA TYR A 190 -5.39 7.67 11.83
C TYR A 190 -4.02 7.03 11.81
N ASP A 191 -2.99 7.79 12.13
CA ASP A 191 -1.60 7.36 12.15
C ASP A 191 -0.98 7.76 13.52
N LEU A 192 -0.27 6.83 14.14
CA LEU A 192 0.58 7.09 15.31
C LEU A 192 1.98 6.56 15.00
N GLY A 193 2.97 7.43 15.09
CA GLY A 193 4.38 7.08 14.99
C GLY A 193 5.11 7.40 16.30
N VAL A 194 5.94 6.49 16.77
CA VAL A 194 6.82 6.69 17.92
C VAL A 194 8.23 6.23 17.56
N ARG A 195 9.22 7.04 17.84
CA ARG A 195 10.62 6.67 17.75
C ARG A 195 11.36 7.03 19.02
N VAL A 196 12.05 6.05 19.59
CA VAL A 196 12.92 6.27 20.75
C VAL A 196 14.34 5.88 20.35
N THR A 197 15.30 6.74 20.60
CA THR A 197 16.71 6.49 20.30
C THR A 197 17.59 6.82 21.51
N PHE A 198 18.57 5.96 21.77
CA PHE A 198 19.53 6.14 22.86
C PHE A 198 20.83 5.44 22.58
N LYS A 199 21.90 5.87 23.26
CA LYS A 199 23.23 5.28 23.15
C LYS A 199 23.56 4.44 24.37
N THR A 200 24.19 3.29 24.16
CA THR A 200 24.75 2.41 25.19
C THR A 200 26.17 2.06 24.81
N GLY A 201 27.14 2.79 25.35
CA GLY A 201 28.54 2.70 24.95
C GLY A 201 28.73 2.98 23.46
N LYS A 202 29.24 1.99 22.70
CA LYS A 202 29.46 2.09 21.24
C LYS A 202 28.23 1.72 20.40
N PHE A 203 27.09 1.46 21.05
CA PHE A 203 25.88 1.04 20.36
C PHE A 203 24.85 2.17 20.31
N TYR A 204 24.25 2.33 19.16
CA TYR A 204 23.07 3.16 18.96
C TYR A 204 21.84 2.27 18.90
N ASN A 205 20.90 2.54 19.80
CA ASN A 205 19.66 1.77 19.92
C ASN A 205 18.51 2.61 19.40
N ARG A 206 17.58 1.95 18.70
CA ARG A 206 16.40 2.60 18.14
C ARG A 206 15.19 1.66 18.29
N ILE A 207 14.12 2.21 18.82
CA ILE A 207 12.80 1.59 18.88
C ILE A 207 11.88 2.42 17.99
N ASP A 208 11.28 1.79 16.99
CA ASP A 208 10.23 2.39 16.16
C ASP A 208 8.91 1.67 16.43
N GLY A 209 7.85 2.42 16.67
CA GLY A 209 6.47 1.97 16.71
C GLY A 209 5.65 2.73 15.65
N ASN A 210 4.81 2.03 14.93
CA ASN A 210 3.86 2.65 14.01
C ASN A 210 2.52 1.92 14.09
N TRP A 211 1.46 2.67 14.29
CA TRP A 211 0.09 2.19 14.24
C TRP A 211 -0.68 3.01 13.21
N LYS A 212 -1.38 2.32 12.32
CA LYS A 212 -2.22 2.92 11.30
C LYS A 212 -3.55 2.20 11.28
N ILE A 213 -4.64 2.96 11.27
CA ILE A 213 -5.99 2.46 11.05
C ILE A 213 -6.66 3.29 9.96
N MET A 214 -7.39 2.63 9.09
CA MET A 214 -8.13 3.28 8.02
C MET A 214 -9.51 2.65 7.92
N THR A 215 -10.54 3.48 7.94
CA THR A 215 -11.93 3.09 7.71
C THR A 215 -12.37 3.49 6.32
N SER A 216 -13.35 2.80 5.77
CA SER A 216 -14.07 3.22 4.57
C SER A 216 -15.50 2.71 4.59
N LEU A 217 -16.42 3.59 4.22
CA LEU A 217 -17.82 3.28 3.98
C LEU A 217 -18.09 3.42 2.48
N ASN A 218 -18.58 2.36 1.86
CA ASN A 218 -18.82 2.29 0.42
C ASN A 218 -20.31 2.43 0.15
N LYS A 219 -20.66 3.27 -0.84
CA LYS A 219 -22.04 3.54 -1.24
C LYS A 219 -22.18 3.29 -2.74
N GLU A 220 -23.01 2.32 -3.14
CA GLU A 220 -23.35 2.10 -4.55
C GLU A 220 -24.38 3.11 -5.00
N ASN A 221 -24.15 3.70 -6.17
CA ASN A 221 -25.10 4.64 -6.78
C ASN A 221 -26.16 3.89 -7.59
N SER A 222 -27.42 4.15 -7.31
CA SER A 222 -28.54 3.66 -8.11
C SER A 222 -28.75 4.57 -9.31
N TYR A 223 -28.78 3.98 -10.52
CA TYR A 223 -28.92 4.74 -11.77
C TYR A 223 -29.76 4.01 -12.81
N ARG A 224 -30.32 4.75 -13.76
CA ARG A 224 -30.95 4.26 -14.97
C ARG A 224 -30.27 4.86 -16.19
N VAL A 225 -29.99 4.02 -17.17
CA VAL A 225 -29.50 4.44 -18.48
C VAL A 225 -30.70 4.56 -19.42
N SER A 226 -30.90 5.70 -20.04
CA SER A 226 -31.90 5.95 -21.06
C SER A 226 -31.21 6.33 -22.37
N THR A 227 -31.43 5.54 -23.41
CA THR A 227 -30.85 5.79 -24.73
C THR A 227 -31.98 6.09 -25.68
N LYS A 228 -32.02 7.29 -26.25
CA LYS A 228 -32.94 7.67 -27.34
C LYS A 228 -32.24 7.44 -28.68
N PRO A 229 -32.94 7.00 -29.73
CA PRO A 229 -32.37 6.84 -31.06
C PRO A 229 -31.69 8.15 -31.52
N GLY A 230 -30.42 8.06 -31.94
CA GLY A 230 -29.64 9.21 -32.43
C GLY A 230 -29.13 10.18 -31.33
N GLN A 231 -29.30 9.86 -30.06
CA GLN A 231 -28.79 10.66 -28.93
C GLN A 231 -27.80 9.87 -28.08
N SER A 232 -26.91 10.59 -27.40
CA SER A 232 -26.04 9.99 -26.36
C SER A 232 -26.87 9.46 -25.22
N SER A 233 -26.43 8.37 -24.60
CA SER A 233 -27.09 7.81 -23.42
C SER A 233 -27.11 8.80 -22.27
N GLU A 234 -28.29 9.04 -21.73
CA GLU A 234 -28.51 9.85 -20.53
C GLU A 234 -28.54 8.95 -19.30
N ILE A 235 -27.81 9.33 -18.26
CA ILE A 235 -27.73 8.57 -17.01
C ILE A 235 -28.36 9.39 -15.89
N GLN A 236 -29.43 8.85 -15.33
CA GLN A 236 -30.17 9.46 -14.22
C GLN A 236 -29.85 8.71 -12.93
N TYR A 237 -29.41 9.42 -11.89
CA TYR A 237 -29.12 8.89 -10.57
C TYR A 237 -30.31 9.09 -9.62
N PHE A 238 -30.64 8.07 -8.82
CA PHE A 238 -31.80 8.07 -7.91
C PHE A 238 -31.42 8.08 -6.42
N GLY A 239 -30.14 8.00 -6.11
CA GLY A 239 -29.62 7.94 -4.75
C GLY A 239 -28.46 6.95 -4.64
N SER A 240 -28.06 6.67 -3.41
CA SER A 240 -27.01 5.72 -3.10
C SER A 240 -27.38 4.83 -1.91
N GLN A 241 -26.88 3.60 -1.92
CA GLN A 241 -27.08 2.61 -0.86
C GLN A 241 -25.72 2.19 -0.28
N GLU A 242 -25.62 2.05 1.02
CA GLU A 242 -24.44 1.49 1.68
C GLU A 242 -24.27 0.02 1.30
N VAL A 243 -23.08 -0.32 0.78
CA VAL A 243 -22.77 -1.66 0.28
C VAL A 243 -21.51 -2.26 0.91
N GLY A 244 -20.74 -1.50 1.67
CA GLY A 244 -19.56 -2.03 2.32
C GLY A 244 -19.03 -1.12 3.42
N ASP A 245 -18.64 -1.73 4.53
CA ASP A 245 -17.89 -1.13 5.62
C ASP A 245 -16.58 -1.90 5.78
N LYS A 246 -15.47 -1.19 5.78
CA LYS A 246 -14.15 -1.80 5.88
C LYS A 246 -13.26 -1.01 6.84
N THR A 247 -12.65 -1.73 7.77
CA THR A 247 -11.59 -1.22 8.64
C THR A 247 -10.31 -2.02 8.39
N VAL A 248 -9.22 -1.31 8.10
CA VAL A 248 -7.90 -1.90 7.91
C VAL A 248 -6.95 -1.33 8.95
N GLY A 249 -6.34 -2.21 9.74
CA GLY A 249 -5.38 -1.87 10.78
C GLY A 249 -4.00 -2.43 10.49
N ARG A 250 -2.95 -1.68 10.88
CA ARG A 250 -1.56 -2.14 10.81
C ARG A 250 -0.80 -1.62 12.01
N ILE A 251 -0.15 -2.52 12.74
CA ILE A 251 0.77 -2.21 13.83
C ILE A 251 2.13 -2.72 13.44
N LYS A 252 3.15 -1.90 13.61
CA LYS A 252 4.55 -2.28 13.43
C LYS A 252 5.34 -1.84 14.65
N ALA A 253 6.18 -2.72 15.15
CA ALA A 253 7.18 -2.43 16.15
C ALA A 253 8.53 -2.97 15.69
N ARG A 254 9.60 -2.20 15.85
CA ARG A 254 10.96 -2.61 15.49
C ARG A 254 11.93 -2.11 16.54
N TYR A 255 12.79 -2.99 16.99
CA TYR A 255 13.99 -2.63 17.73
C TYR A 255 15.22 -2.85 16.83
N SER A 256 16.12 -1.88 16.83
CA SER A 256 17.38 -1.97 16.07
C SER A 256 18.54 -1.55 16.96
N ILE A 257 19.63 -2.28 16.83
CA ILE A 257 20.92 -1.97 17.45
C ILE A 257 21.98 -1.86 16.36
N GLU A 258 22.75 -0.79 16.40
CA GLU A 258 23.79 -0.47 15.43
C GLU A 258 25.09 -0.19 16.15
N ARG A 259 26.20 -0.76 15.66
CA ARG A 259 27.52 -0.42 16.17
C ARG A 259 27.98 0.88 15.50
N GLN A 260 28.32 1.89 16.27
CA GLN A 260 28.96 3.10 15.73
C GLN A 260 30.40 2.78 15.30
N ALA A 261 30.81 3.32 14.15
CA ALA A 261 32.19 3.24 13.70
C ALA A 261 33.04 4.20 14.52
N ASP A 262 34.21 3.76 14.96
CA ASP A 262 35.21 4.65 15.55
C ASP A 262 35.78 5.53 14.42
N GLY A 263 35.56 6.85 14.49
CA GLY A 263 36.09 7.82 13.52
C GLY A 263 35.31 7.88 12.19
N HIS A 264 34.01 8.14 12.27
CA HIS A 264 33.16 8.40 11.10
C HIS A 264 33.72 9.53 10.24
N LYS A 265 34.22 9.20 9.04
CA LYS A 265 34.94 10.15 8.18
C LYS A 265 34.21 10.54 6.89
N GLY A 266 32.93 10.28 6.73
CA GLY A 266 32.23 10.61 5.50
C GLY A 266 30.72 10.56 5.59
N ILE A 267 30.05 11.33 4.74
CA ILE A 267 28.58 11.39 4.65
C ILE A 267 27.96 10.00 4.33
N PHE A 268 28.69 9.17 3.59
CA PHE A 268 28.24 7.84 3.14
C PHE A 268 28.84 6.68 3.92
N SER A 269 29.56 6.92 5.03
CA SER A 269 30.18 5.85 5.81
C SER A 269 29.13 4.98 6.49
N PRO A 270 29.01 3.69 6.15
CA PRO A 270 28.03 2.83 6.76
C PRO A 270 28.44 2.41 8.16
N VAL A 271 27.46 2.10 9.01
CA VAL A 271 27.73 1.48 10.32
C VAL A 271 28.36 0.09 10.11
N PRO A 272 29.34 -0.34 10.94
CA PRO A 272 30.02 -1.64 10.75
C PRO A 272 29.05 -2.84 10.70
N TRP A 273 28.04 -2.82 11.54
CA TRP A 273 26.94 -3.80 11.52
C TRP A 273 25.69 -3.22 12.22
N ALA A 274 24.56 -3.77 11.84
CA ALA A 274 23.27 -3.51 12.47
C ALA A 274 22.47 -4.80 12.60
N LEU A 275 21.69 -4.92 13.66
CA LEU A 275 20.74 -6.01 13.89
C LEU A 275 19.38 -5.40 14.21
N SER A 276 18.32 -5.94 13.67
CA SER A 276 16.95 -5.50 14.00
C SER A 276 16.01 -6.68 14.14
N VAL A 277 15.12 -6.60 15.12
CA VAL A 277 13.97 -7.49 15.29
C VAL A 277 12.71 -6.66 15.13
N GLY A 278 11.74 -7.19 14.40
CA GLY A 278 10.48 -6.52 14.12
C GLY A 278 9.28 -7.42 14.31
N TYR A 279 8.17 -6.79 14.63
CA TYR A 279 6.84 -7.40 14.67
C TYR A 279 5.89 -6.54 13.87
N GLU A 280 5.06 -7.19 13.07
CA GLU A 280 3.97 -6.56 12.34
C GLU A 280 2.67 -7.35 12.56
N ARG A 281 1.58 -6.63 12.88
CA ARG A 281 0.22 -7.15 12.81
C ARG A 281 -0.54 -6.36 11.75
N PHE A 282 -1.09 -7.08 10.79
CA PHE A 282 -2.02 -6.55 9.78
C PHE A 282 -3.39 -7.17 10.03
N GLY A 283 -4.45 -6.36 9.98
CA GLY A 283 -5.81 -6.83 10.17
C GLY A 283 -6.80 -6.12 9.26
N VAL A 284 -7.82 -6.85 8.83
CA VAL A 284 -8.96 -6.34 8.05
C VAL A 284 -10.24 -6.85 8.71
N ASN A 285 -11.17 -5.95 8.94
CA ASN A 285 -12.55 -6.25 9.32
C ASN A 285 -13.45 -5.59 8.28
N GLN A 286 -14.32 -6.36 7.64
CA GLN A 286 -15.15 -5.86 6.56
C GLN A 286 -16.50 -6.53 6.51
N THR A 287 -17.52 -5.75 6.13
CA THR A 287 -18.86 -6.22 5.79
C THR A 287 -19.18 -5.74 4.38
N ALA A 288 -19.65 -6.61 3.52
CA ALA A 288 -20.15 -6.28 2.19
C ALA A 288 -21.60 -6.68 2.06
N THR A 289 -22.39 -5.87 1.37
CA THR A 289 -23.84 -6.05 1.19
C THR A 289 -24.18 -5.99 -0.29
N SER A 290 -24.95 -6.95 -0.76
CA SER A 290 -25.69 -6.91 -2.03
C SER A 290 -27.11 -7.34 -1.69
N TYR A 291 -27.94 -6.36 -1.36
CA TYR A 291 -29.27 -6.60 -0.76
C TYR A 291 -30.07 -7.66 -1.52
N PRO A 292 -30.71 -8.62 -0.80
CA PRO A 292 -30.84 -8.71 0.65
C PRO A 292 -29.70 -9.42 1.39
N PHE A 293 -28.65 -9.84 0.72
CA PHE A 293 -27.55 -10.63 1.27
C PHE A 293 -26.43 -9.76 1.81
N TYR A 294 -25.71 -10.30 2.80
CA TYR A 294 -24.48 -9.70 3.30
C TYR A 294 -23.42 -10.78 3.58
N ARG A 295 -22.16 -10.35 3.60
CA ARG A 295 -21.00 -11.15 4.00
C ARG A 295 -20.11 -10.35 4.93
N LYS A 296 -19.72 -10.96 6.06
CA LYS A 296 -18.71 -10.41 6.96
C LYS A 296 -17.44 -11.24 6.87
N GLN A 297 -16.30 -10.58 6.99
CA GLN A 297 -14.99 -11.22 7.04
C GLN A 297 -14.08 -10.49 8.02
N ARG A 298 -13.24 -11.26 8.73
CA ARG A 298 -12.16 -10.73 9.55
C ARG A 298 -10.89 -11.53 9.28
N ILE A 299 -9.80 -10.83 8.96
CA ILE A 299 -8.50 -11.43 8.70
C ILE A 299 -7.48 -10.72 9.58
N ALA A 300 -6.57 -11.47 10.20
CA ALA A 300 -5.41 -10.94 10.89
C ALA A 300 -4.17 -11.79 10.59
N ARG A 301 -3.05 -11.14 10.30
CA ARG A 301 -1.75 -11.77 10.06
C ARG A 301 -0.71 -11.13 10.95
N ASN A 302 0.04 -11.96 11.67
CA ASN A 302 1.17 -11.56 12.47
C ASN A 302 2.46 -11.96 11.75
N THR A 303 3.48 -11.13 11.80
CA THR A 303 4.79 -11.41 11.21
C THR A 303 5.87 -10.98 12.19
N VAL A 304 6.79 -11.88 12.50
CA VAL A 304 8.03 -11.57 13.23
C VAL A 304 9.18 -11.63 12.23
N ASN A 305 10.09 -10.69 12.29
CA ASN A 305 11.26 -10.66 11.41
C ASN A 305 12.55 -10.33 12.19
N LEU A 306 13.65 -10.89 11.71
CA LEU A 306 15.01 -10.61 12.17
C LEU A 306 15.85 -10.25 10.96
N THR A 307 16.62 -9.16 11.03
CA THR A 307 17.49 -8.72 9.94
C THR A 307 18.82 -8.27 10.48
N GLY A 308 19.89 -8.78 9.91
CA GLY A 308 21.27 -8.40 10.18
C GLY A 308 21.92 -7.77 8.95
N VAL A 309 22.70 -6.71 9.15
CA VAL A 309 23.50 -6.06 8.12
C VAL A 309 24.95 -6.04 8.58
N LYS A 310 25.85 -6.41 7.69
CA LYS A 310 27.29 -6.27 7.87
C LYS A 310 27.90 -5.49 6.73
N ASN A 311 28.65 -4.45 7.07
CA ASN A 311 29.35 -3.62 6.10
C ASN A 311 30.86 -3.89 6.19
N PHE A 312 31.49 -4.07 5.04
CA PHE A 312 32.91 -4.31 4.87
C PHE A 312 33.51 -3.11 4.14
N PRO A 313 34.32 -2.29 4.82
CA PRO A 313 34.98 -1.15 4.18
C PRO A 313 36.05 -1.65 3.20
N MET A 314 36.14 -1.00 2.04
CA MET A 314 37.08 -1.28 0.96
C MET A 314 37.67 0.06 0.47
N GLY A 315 38.54 0.68 1.28
CA GLY A 315 38.99 2.05 1.10
C GLY A 315 37.83 3.03 1.32
N ASN A 316 37.52 3.87 0.31
CA ASN A 316 36.36 4.76 0.37
C ASN A 316 35.04 4.05 0.01
N ASN A 317 35.14 2.85 -0.55
CA ASN A 317 34.00 2.04 -0.99
C ASN A 317 33.57 1.07 0.12
N PHE A 318 32.45 0.42 -0.04
CA PHE A 318 32.03 -0.65 0.88
C PHE A 318 31.11 -1.68 0.23
N LEU A 319 31.23 -2.89 0.77
CA LEU A 319 30.35 -4.00 0.47
C LEU A 319 29.40 -4.20 1.67
N SER A 320 28.11 -4.21 1.44
CA SER A 320 27.07 -4.49 2.44
C SER A 320 26.44 -5.85 2.17
N ILE A 321 26.38 -6.71 3.18
CA ILE A 321 25.65 -7.96 3.15
C ILE A 321 24.50 -7.84 4.13
N THR A 322 23.28 -8.11 3.66
CA THR A 322 22.08 -8.16 4.48
C THR A 322 21.52 -9.57 4.47
N LEU A 323 21.23 -10.11 5.64
CA LEU A 323 20.53 -11.37 5.82
C LEU A 323 19.30 -11.13 6.70
N GLY A 324 18.18 -11.69 6.32
CA GLY A 324 16.93 -11.58 7.06
C GLY A 324 16.15 -12.89 7.05
N GLY A 325 15.33 -13.06 8.08
CA GLY A 325 14.36 -14.15 8.15
C GLY A 325 13.05 -13.61 8.73
N ASP A 326 11.93 -14.18 8.31
CA ASP A 326 10.63 -13.87 8.84
C ASP A 326 9.75 -15.11 8.99
N TYR A 327 8.83 -15.02 9.94
CA TYR A 327 7.78 -16.00 10.14
C TYR A 327 6.46 -15.30 10.31
N SER A 328 5.48 -15.71 9.51
CA SER A 328 4.13 -15.18 9.53
C SER A 328 3.13 -16.25 9.93
N PHE A 329 2.13 -15.87 10.72
CA PHE A 329 1.05 -16.75 11.19
C PHE A 329 -0.26 -15.98 11.33
N ALA A 330 -1.36 -16.72 11.25
CA ALA A 330 -2.70 -16.14 11.40
C ALA A 330 -2.96 -15.62 12.80
N GLY A 331 -3.87 -14.65 12.88
CA GLY A 331 -4.53 -14.27 14.12
C GLY A 331 -5.82 -15.06 14.33
N ASP A 332 -6.74 -14.44 15.04
CA ASP A 332 -8.11 -14.93 15.23
C ASP A 332 -8.97 -14.50 14.02
N ASP A 333 -9.15 -15.40 13.03
CA ASP A 333 -9.69 -15.10 11.71
C ASP A 333 -11.09 -15.71 11.51
N LEU A 334 -11.94 -14.95 10.82
CA LEU A 334 -13.22 -15.36 10.30
C LEU A 334 -13.19 -15.31 8.77
N LYS A 335 -13.20 -16.45 8.08
CA LYS A 335 -13.17 -16.52 6.62
C LYS A 335 -14.34 -15.78 6.00
N ASN A 336 -15.57 -16.16 6.38
CA ASN A 336 -16.78 -15.43 6.07
C ASN A 336 -17.93 -15.88 6.97
N GLU A 337 -18.85 -14.96 7.20
CA GLU A 337 -20.17 -15.17 7.77
C GLU A 337 -21.17 -14.59 6.78
N ASP A 338 -21.96 -15.46 6.16
CA ASP A 338 -22.96 -15.08 5.17
C ASP A 338 -24.35 -15.04 5.82
N GLY A 339 -25.16 -14.07 5.43
CA GLY A 339 -26.50 -13.91 5.92
C GLY A 339 -27.39 -13.07 5.00
N GLN A 340 -28.63 -12.88 5.41
CA GLN A 340 -29.57 -12.03 4.68
C GLN A 340 -30.44 -11.20 5.62
N TYR A 341 -30.81 -10.01 5.17
CA TYR A 341 -31.62 -9.06 5.92
C TYR A 341 -33.12 -9.29 5.75
N SER A 342 -33.55 -10.02 4.71
CA SER A 342 -34.97 -10.30 4.45
C SER A 342 -35.14 -11.63 3.78
N SER A 343 -36.38 -12.15 3.76
CA SER A 343 -36.77 -13.39 3.08
C SER A 343 -36.86 -13.27 1.55
N ALA A 344 -36.37 -12.18 0.95
CA ALA A 344 -36.35 -12.02 -0.49
C ALA A 344 -35.53 -13.12 -1.17
N THR A 345 -36.02 -13.62 -2.29
CA THR A 345 -35.37 -14.65 -3.10
C THR A 345 -34.31 -14.03 -4.01
N GLY A 346 -33.24 -14.75 -4.26
CA GLY A 346 -32.15 -14.35 -5.16
C GLY A 346 -30.88 -15.12 -4.81
N ASN A 347 -29.84 -14.88 -5.58
CA ASN A 347 -28.52 -15.44 -5.33
C ASN A 347 -27.53 -14.34 -4.96
N PRO A 348 -26.72 -14.53 -3.93
CA PRO A 348 -25.65 -13.59 -3.60
C PRO A 348 -24.63 -13.53 -4.75
N ARG A 349 -24.04 -12.36 -4.96
CA ARG A 349 -22.99 -12.12 -5.95
C ARG A 349 -21.63 -12.32 -5.30
N THR A 350 -21.00 -13.46 -5.53
CA THR A 350 -19.75 -13.88 -4.87
C THR A 350 -18.68 -14.30 -5.88
N ASN A 351 -17.44 -14.24 -5.44
CA ASN A 351 -16.33 -14.96 -6.07
C ASN A 351 -15.62 -15.80 -5.00
N ASP A 352 -16.09 -17.03 -4.79
CA ASP A 352 -15.59 -17.88 -3.71
C ASP A 352 -14.19 -18.42 -4.00
N THR A 353 -13.80 -18.58 -5.25
CA THR A 353 -12.42 -18.92 -5.61
C THR A 353 -11.45 -17.82 -5.17
N TYR A 354 -11.78 -16.57 -5.45
CA TYR A 354 -10.98 -15.43 -5.01
C TYR A 354 -11.00 -15.26 -3.48
N LEU A 355 -12.17 -15.44 -2.84
CA LEU A 355 -12.30 -15.45 -1.39
C LEU A 355 -11.35 -16.45 -0.73
N ASN A 356 -11.40 -17.71 -1.19
CA ASN A 356 -10.63 -18.81 -0.63
C ASN A 356 -9.12 -18.58 -0.79
N ARG A 357 -8.66 -18.23 -1.98
CA ARG A 357 -7.25 -17.90 -2.24
C ARG A 357 -6.75 -16.75 -1.41
N ASN A 358 -7.53 -15.69 -1.32
CA ASN A 358 -7.18 -14.50 -0.59
C ASN A 358 -7.12 -14.76 0.91
N PHE A 359 -8.11 -15.49 1.43
CA PHE A 359 -8.13 -15.91 2.84
C PHE A 359 -6.92 -16.79 3.15
N GLU A 360 -6.67 -17.84 2.37
CA GLU A 360 -5.54 -18.75 2.56
C GLU A 360 -4.20 -18.00 2.54
N TYR A 361 -3.99 -17.06 1.61
CA TYR A 361 -2.78 -16.25 1.54
C TYR A 361 -2.48 -15.49 2.85
N PHE A 362 -3.50 -15.01 3.55
CA PHE A 362 -3.35 -14.28 4.79
C PHE A 362 -3.37 -15.16 6.03
N HIS A 363 -4.10 -16.28 5.99
CA HIS A 363 -4.28 -17.20 7.11
C HIS A 363 -3.13 -18.22 7.19
N ALA A 364 -2.61 -18.68 6.06
CA ALA A 364 -1.56 -19.68 6.05
C ALA A 364 -0.26 -19.17 6.70
N SER A 365 0.31 -19.99 7.56
CA SER A 365 1.62 -19.72 8.14
C SER A 365 2.70 -19.85 7.08
N SER A 366 3.70 -18.99 7.12
CA SER A 366 4.82 -19.01 6.17
C SER A 366 6.12 -18.60 6.82
N ALA A 367 7.22 -19.19 6.35
CA ALA A 367 8.57 -18.79 6.70
C ALA A 367 9.27 -18.18 5.48
N GLY A 368 10.06 -17.15 5.68
CA GLY A 368 10.80 -16.49 4.65
C GLY A 368 12.24 -16.19 5.01
N GLY A 369 13.05 -16.02 3.97
CA GLY A 369 14.43 -15.55 4.09
C GLY A 369 14.74 -14.52 3.02
N THR A 370 15.58 -13.55 3.35
CA THR A 370 16.06 -12.53 2.42
C THR A 370 17.58 -12.44 2.53
N ALA A 371 18.26 -12.40 1.38
CA ALA A 371 19.67 -12.12 1.29
C ALA A 371 19.90 -11.00 0.28
N SER A 372 20.76 -10.02 0.60
CA SER A 372 21.18 -9.04 -0.39
C SER A 372 22.66 -8.71 -0.27
N VAL A 373 23.24 -8.37 -1.41
CA VAL A 373 24.61 -7.90 -1.52
C VAL A 373 24.60 -6.58 -2.27
N ARG A 374 25.12 -5.53 -1.62
CA ARG A 374 25.23 -4.19 -2.19
C ARG A 374 26.67 -3.75 -2.22
N PHE A 375 27.15 -3.37 -3.39
CA PHE A 375 28.44 -2.71 -3.55
C PHE A 375 28.21 -1.21 -3.78
N THR A 376 28.90 -0.37 -3.01
CA THR A 376 28.80 1.09 -3.09
C THR A 376 30.16 1.69 -3.36
N LEU A 377 30.24 2.42 -4.46
CA LEU A 377 31.37 3.26 -4.83
C LEU A 377 31.12 4.68 -4.31
N VAL A 378 32.04 5.20 -3.50
CA VAL A 378 31.98 6.57 -2.98
C VAL A 378 33.07 7.39 -3.63
N LYS A 379 32.69 8.53 -4.17
CA LYS A 379 33.64 9.49 -4.73
C LYS A 379 33.43 10.85 -4.10
N GLU A 380 34.51 11.37 -3.54
CA GLU A 380 34.58 12.69 -2.93
C GLU A 380 35.53 13.55 -3.80
N THR A 381 35.04 14.65 -4.34
CA THR A 381 35.83 15.56 -5.17
C THR A 381 35.54 16.98 -4.71
N GLY A 382 36.43 17.51 -3.85
CA GLY A 382 36.28 18.82 -3.26
C GLY A 382 35.04 18.91 -2.36
N ARG A 383 34.06 19.76 -2.73
CA ARG A 383 32.80 19.93 -2.00
C ARG A 383 31.68 18.99 -2.47
N ARG A 384 31.93 18.16 -3.49
CA ARG A 384 30.93 17.26 -4.05
C ARG A 384 31.16 15.86 -3.54
N HIS A 385 30.09 15.27 -3.00
CA HIS A 385 30.05 13.90 -2.52
C HIS A 385 28.98 13.16 -3.29
N TYR A 386 29.33 12.09 -3.96
CA TYR A 386 28.35 11.21 -4.62
C TYR A 386 28.71 9.75 -4.43
N SER A 387 27.71 8.91 -4.43
CA SER A 387 27.91 7.48 -4.42
C SER A 387 27.07 6.80 -5.50
N VAL A 388 27.61 5.73 -6.08
CA VAL A 388 26.90 4.83 -7.00
C VAL A 388 26.85 3.47 -6.35
N PHE A 389 25.71 2.80 -6.40
CA PHE A 389 25.58 1.47 -5.84
C PHE A 389 24.90 0.51 -6.81
N MET A 390 25.26 -0.77 -6.69
CA MET A 390 24.58 -1.92 -7.26
C MET A 390 24.15 -2.83 -6.13
N ASP A 391 22.92 -3.30 -6.17
CA ASP A 391 22.30 -4.15 -5.16
C ASP A 391 21.64 -5.35 -5.85
N LEU A 392 21.96 -6.56 -5.39
CA LEU A 392 21.28 -7.79 -5.77
C LEU A 392 20.64 -8.36 -4.50
N ALA A 393 19.32 -8.49 -4.51
CA ALA A 393 18.55 -9.05 -3.41
C ALA A 393 17.74 -10.26 -3.89
N ASP A 394 17.72 -11.30 -3.07
CA ASP A 394 16.86 -12.47 -3.23
C ASP A 394 16.01 -12.65 -1.98
N SER A 395 14.74 -12.98 -2.17
CA SER A 395 13.76 -13.18 -1.12
C SER A 395 12.93 -14.42 -1.45
N TYR A 396 13.03 -15.42 -0.57
CA TYR A 396 12.31 -16.68 -0.68
C TYR A 396 11.34 -16.85 0.49
N HIS A 397 10.06 -17.11 0.18
CA HIS A 397 9.02 -17.38 1.16
C HIS A 397 8.33 -18.69 0.81
N ARG A 398 8.04 -19.51 1.83
CA ARG A 398 7.34 -20.78 1.69
C ARG A 398 6.26 -20.91 2.75
N LEU A 399 5.10 -21.44 2.35
CA LEU A 399 4.05 -21.86 3.27
C LEU A 399 4.55 -23.06 4.10
N THR A 400 4.14 -23.12 5.36
CA THR A 400 4.50 -24.23 6.27
C THR A 400 3.59 -25.45 6.10
N SER A 401 2.47 -25.30 5.37
CA SER A 401 1.53 -26.35 5.00
C SER A 401 1.27 -26.31 3.50
N ASP A 402 0.79 -27.41 2.94
CA ASP A 402 0.39 -27.45 1.54
C ASP A 402 -0.88 -26.60 1.36
N PRO A 403 -0.94 -25.75 0.31
CA PRO A 403 -2.09 -24.92 0.03
C PRO A 403 -3.23 -25.74 -0.59
N GLU A 404 -4.47 -25.38 -0.24
CA GLU A 404 -5.68 -25.94 -0.83
C GLU A 404 -6.13 -25.13 -2.06
N TYR A 405 -6.05 -23.81 -1.99
CA TYR A 405 -6.57 -22.90 -3.02
C TYR A 405 -5.49 -22.15 -3.78
N LEU A 406 -4.33 -21.93 -3.19
CA LEU A 406 -3.21 -21.28 -3.85
C LEU A 406 -2.53 -22.22 -4.85
N THR A 407 -2.09 -21.68 -5.97
CA THR A 407 -1.46 -22.48 -7.05
C THR A 407 -0.03 -22.92 -6.77
N GLY A 408 0.56 -22.47 -5.65
CA GLY A 408 1.92 -22.84 -5.23
C GLY A 408 2.16 -22.50 -3.77
N ASN A 409 3.10 -23.20 -3.17
CA ASN A 409 3.45 -23.07 -1.76
C ASN A 409 4.70 -22.22 -1.50
N TYR A 410 5.34 -21.68 -2.55
CA TYR A 410 6.50 -20.81 -2.41
C TYR A 410 6.46 -19.63 -3.36
N ARG A 411 7.20 -18.61 -3.01
CA ARG A 411 7.46 -17.44 -3.84
C ARG A 411 8.93 -17.07 -3.75
N ASN A 412 9.59 -16.93 -4.90
CA ASN A 412 10.93 -16.36 -4.99
C ASN A 412 10.87 -15.01 -5.72
N THR A 413 11.66 -14.04 -5.25
CA THR A 413 11.73 -12.71 -5.83
C THR A 413 13.18 -12.25 -5.87
N ILE A 414 13.71 -12.05 -7.07
CA ILE A 414 15.06 -11.51 -7.29
C ILE A 414 14.92 -10.07 -7.75
N ILE A 415 15.65 -9.17 -7.11
CA ILE A 415 15.65 -7.73 -7.40
C ILE A 415 17.07 -7.29 -7.68
N PHE A 416 17.28 -6.67 -8.82
CA PHE A 416 18.52 -5.98 -9.15
C PHE A 416 18.27 -4.47 -9.16
N THR A 417 19.11 -3.70 -8.47
CA THR A 417 18.98 -2.25 -8.36
C THR A 417 20.30 -1.57 -8.67
N ILE A 418 20.26 -0.53 -9.49
CA ILE A 418 21.36 0.42 -9.66
C ILE A 418 20.85 1.79 -9.24
N GLY A 419 21.65 2.52 -8.49
CA GLY A 419 21.28 3.86 -8.04
C GLY A 419 22.48 4.75 -7.75
N CYS A 420 22.21 6.04 -7.65
CA CYS A 420 23.20 7.03 -7.25
C CYS A 420 22.61 7.99 -6.22
N ASN A 421 23.48 8.50 -5.33
CA ASN A 421 23.16 9.54 -4.36
C ASN A 421 24.12 10.73 -4.61
N PHE A 422 23.60 11.93 -4.52
CA PHE A 422 24.32 13.19 -4.75
C PHE A 422 24.37 14.04 -3.49
#